data_5c7676d846f9a443616600edafadea21
#
_entry.id   5c7676d846f9a443616600edafadea21
#
_cell.length_a   1.000
_cell.length_b   1.000
_cell.length_c   1.000
_cell.angle_alpha   90.00
_cell.angle_beta   90.00
_cell.angle_gamma   90.00
#
_symmetry.space_group_name_H-M   'P 1'
#
loop_
_entity.id
_entity.type
_entity.pdbx_description
1 polymer ?
#
loop_
_entity_poly.entity_id
_entity_poly.type
_entity_poly.pdbx_seq_one_letter_code
_entity_poly.pdbx_strand_id
1 'polypeptide(L)'
;MKKVFKALLSLLLVAVIVAAGAGIYVWWRTSHWPGKAMEMDMHTAFSAPQNLPAGNGKRVKVILLMGQSNATGIGRIQYLKDNTTPEQFAKYEAGFDSVKINYCVDNHTNCSNGEFVNVDLGCSVWPDEVFGPEVGMAERFCEVWGEEEVIILKYTYSGTSLYYQWLAYGERGSIYKAMKEYVDTYMTALCDAGYDARLGAVCWMQGESDSFEPHVYRRYYKVQSSFISYLREDFAEYAEEGGICFIDAGISDSPCWPGYRAVNAAKKKIADESDMNYYFSTIDEGLTYGIEPFDSPDLAHYGALSTLKLGHLFGDYVIAAYNEHHTN
;
A
#
# COMPACT_ATOMS: atom_id res chain seq x y z
N MET A 1 -47.25 -39.88 16.99
CA MET A 1 -47.33 -38.45 16.66
C MET A 1 -46.65 -37.55 17.69
N LYS A 2 -46.96 -37.56 18.99
CA LYS A 2 -46.36 -36.65 19.99
C LYS A 2 -44.82 -36.75 20.14
N LYS A 3 -44.20 -37.96 19.98
CA LYS A 3 -42.74 -38.12 20.06
C LYS A 3 -42.02 -37.55 18.83
N VAL A 4 -42.60 -37.72 17.62
CA VAL A 4 -42.03 -37.15 16.39
C VAL A 4 -42.13 -35.63 16.39
N PHE A 5 -43.24 -35.08 16.84
CA PHE A 5 -43.42 -33.64 16.98
C PHE A 5 -42.41 -33.02 17.97
N LYS A 6 -42.16 -33.67 19.12
CA LYS A 6 -41.14 -33.22 20.08
C LYS A 6 -39.73 -33.27 19.47
N ALA A 7 -39.38 -34.32 18.71
CA ALA A 7 -38.08 -34.42 18.04
C ALA A 7 -37.89 -33.32 16.97
N LEU A 8 -38.92 -33.05 16.18
CA LEU A 8 -38.88 -31.96 15.18
C LEU A 8 -38.76 -30.59 15.83
N LEU A 9 -39.48 -30.34 16.94
CA LEU A 9 -39.37 -29.08 17.69
C LEU A 9 -37.98 -28.91 18.30
N SER A 10 -37.36 -29.97 18.81
CA SER A 10 -36.01 -29.94 19.36
C SER A 10 -34.97 -29.68 18.25
N LEU A 11 -35.11 -30.27 17.07
CA LEU A 11 -34.24 -30.01 15.92
C LEU A 11 -34.35 -28.55 15.43
N LEU A 12 -35.58 -28.05 15.38
CA LEU A 12 -35.81 -26.65 15.03
C LEU A 12 -35.17 -25.68 16.03
N LEU A 13 -35.30 -25.96 17.32
CA LEU A 13 -34.69 -25.16 18.38
C LEU A 13 -33.15 -25.16 18.27
N VAL A 14 -32.54 -26.30 18.02
CA VAL A 14 -31.08 -26.41 17.79
C VAL A 14 -30.67 -25.61 16.56
N ALA A 15 -31.38 -25.73 15.46
CA ALA A 15 -31.11 -24.96 14.26
C ALA A 15 -31.17 -23.44 14.49
N VAL A 16 -32.17 -22.96 15.24
CA VAL A 16 -32.32 -21.55 15.62
C VAL A 16 -31.16 -21.08 16.51
N ILE A 17 -30.77 -21.90 17.49
CA ILE A 17 -29.61 -21.56 18.36
C ILE A 17 -28.31 -21.49 17.59
N VAL A 18 -28.08 -22.42 16.66
CA VAL A 18 -26.88 -22.42 15.80
C VAL A 18 -26.88 -21.19 14.86
N ALA A 19 -28.02 -20.88 14.26
CA ALA A 19 -28.14 -19.70 13.38
C ALA A 19 -27.96 -18.38 14.17
N ALA A 20 -28.52 -18.29 15.38
CA ALA A 20 -28.32 -17.14 16.26
C ALA A 20 -26.86 -17.01 16.72
N GLY A 21 -26.21 -18.11 17.10
CA GLY A 21 -24.80 -18.14 17.46
C GLY A 21 -23.88 -17.73 16.30
N ALA A 22 -24.15 -18.23 15.10
CA ALA A 22 -23.42 -17.81 13.90
C ALA A 22 -23.65 -16.33 13.58
N GLY A 23 -24.89 -15.84 13.71
CA GLY A 23 -25.21 -14.42 13.52
C GLY A 23 -24.51 -13.52 14.53
N ILE A 24 -24.48 -13.91 15.82
CA ILE A 24 -23.78 -13.20 16.89
C ILE A 24 -22.26 -13.22 16.63
N TYR A 25 -21.68 -14.35 16.22
CA TYR A 25 -20.27 -14.47 15.88
C TYR A 25 -19.88 -13.56 14.70
N VAL A 26 -20.67 -13.59 13.62
CA VAL A 26 -20.46 -12.71 12.47
C VAL A 26 -20.58 -11.24 12.88
N TRP A 27 -21.64 -10.89 13.65
CA TRP A 27 -21.84 -9.54 14.16
C TRP A 27 -20.68 -9.10 15.07
N TRP A 28 -20.25 -9.95 16.02
CA TRP A 28 -19.12 -9.65 16.89
C TRP A 28 -17.84 -9.46 16.08
N ARG A 29 -17.52 -10.38 15.18
CA ARG A 29 -16.35 -10.30 14.33
C ARG A 29 -16.35 -9.05 13.44
N THR A 30 -17.49 -8.68 12.87
CA THR A 30 -17.62 -7.52 11.99
C THR A 30 -17.71 -6.20 12.75
N SER A 31 -18.24 -6.16 13.96
CA SER A 31 -18.35 -4.93 14.78
C SER A 31 -17.09 -4.62 15.60
N HIS A 32 -16.19 -5.60 15.79
CA HIS A 32 -14.92 -5.42 16.49
C HIS A 32 -13.71 -5.43 15.54
N TRP A 33 -13.95 -5.38 14.22
CA TRP A 33 -12.87 -5.23 13.24
C TRP A 33 -12.26 -3.82 13.35
N PRO A 34 -10.92 -3.71 13.56
CA PRO A 34 -10.26 -2.40 13.71
C PRO A 34 -10.52 -1.43 12.55
N GLY A 35 -10.77 -1.96 11.36
CA GLY A 35 -11.03 -1.19 10.16
C GLY A 35 -12.39 -0.52 10.04
N LYS A 36 -13.24 -0.50 11.08
CA LYS A 36 -14.56 0.17 11.03
C LYS A 36 -14.62 1.56 11.66
N ALA A 37 -13.57 1.98 12.35
CA ALA A 37 -13.50 3.34 12.85
C ALA A 37 -13.39 4.30 11.65
N MET A 38 -14.41 5.12 11.43
CA MET A 38 -14.44 6.03 10.29
C MET A 38 -13.60 7.28 10.51
N GLU A 39 -13.56 7.75 11.75
CA GLU A 39 -12.68 8.83 12.18
C GLU A 39 -11.56 8.24 13.01
N MET A 40 -10.34 8.51 12.61
CA MET A 40 -9.13 8.09 13.29
C MET A 40 -8.38 9.33 13.74
N ASP A 41 -7.77 9.24 14.92
CA ASP A 41 -6.83 10.25 15.37
C ASP A 41 -5.51 10.04 14.62
N MET A 42 -5.26 10.91 13.66
CA MET A 42 -4.15 10.81 12.74
C MET A 42 -3.03 11.77 13.13
N HIS A 43 -1.80 11.27 13.05
CA HIS A 43 -0.64 12.14 13.10
C HIS A 43 -0.63 13.05 11.86
N THR A 44 -0.59 14.37 12.08
CA THR A 44 -0.57 15.39 11.00
C THR A 44 0.52 16.44 11.22
N ALA A 45 1.28 16.35 12.31
CA ALA A 45 2.35 17.30 12.63
C ALA A 45 3.67 16.91 11.95
N PHE A 46 3.69 16.93 10.62
CA PHE A 46 4.90 16.63 9.84
C PHE A 46 5.86 17.82 9.86
N SER A 47 7.15 17.55 10.07
CA SER A 47 8.20 18.55 10.07
C SER A 47 8.94 18.53 8.74
N ALA A 48 9.18 19.70 8.16
CA ALA A 48 10.04 19.81 6.98
C ALA A 48 11.49 19.36 7.32
N PRO A 49 12.22 18.77 6.36
CA PRO A 49 13.62 18.39 6.54
C PRO A 49 14.48 19.58 6.96
N GLN A 50 15.37 19.38 7.94
CA GLN A 50 16.20 20.47 8.46
C GLN A 50 17.47 20.69 7.63
N ASN A 51 17.94 19.66 6.95
CA ASN A 51 19.23 19.65 6.25
C ASN A 51 19.10 19.31 4.75
N LEU A 52 18.00 19.73 4.13
CA LEU A 52 17.82 19.52 2.69
C LEU A 52 18.80 20.40 1.90
N PRO A 53 19.65 19.81 1.04
CA PRO A 53 20.57 20.59 0.20
C PRO A 53 19.82 21.53 -0.75
N ALA A 54 20.48 22.60 -1.18
CA ALA A 54 19.91 23.48 -2.20
C ALA A 54 19.75 22.71 -3.54
N GLY A 55 18.53 22.70 -4.06
CA GLY A 55 18.19 21.95 -5.29
C GLY A 55 18.75 22.57 -6.56
N ASN A 56 18.93 23.91 -6.60
CA ASN A 56 19.48 24.65 -7.75
C ASN A 56 18.79 24.32 -9.10
N GLY A 57 17.48 24.07 -9.07
CA GLY A 57 16.70 23.69 -10.25
C GLY A 57 16.87 22.23 -10.68
N LYS A 58 17.51 21.39 -9.87
CA LYS A 58 17.67 19.96 -10.16
C LYS A 58 16.32 19.27 -10.27
N ARG A 59 16.11 18.56 -11.37
CA ARG A 59 14.92 17.71 -11.56
C ARG A 59 14.97 16.51 -10.64
N VAL A 60 13.85 16.22 -9.99
CA VAL A 60 13.67 15.06 -9.12
C VAL A 60 12.35 14.37 -9.44
N LYS A 61 12.42 13.07 -9.72
CA LYS A 61 11.25 12.22 -9.89
C LYS A 61 10.70 11.85 -8.50
N VAL A 62 9.45 12.20 -8.21
CA VAL A 62 8.79 11.83 -6.96
C VAL A 62 7.77 10.74 -7.23
N ILE A 63 7.83 9.66 -6.44
CA ILE A 63 6.93 8.51 -6.51
C ILE A 63 6.25 8.37 -5.15
N LEU A 64 4.92 8.29 -5.14
CA LEU A 64 4.15 8.10 -3.91
C LEU A 64 3.82 6.61 -3.73
N LEU A 65 4.33 5.98 -2.67
CA LEU A 65 4.02 4.59 -2.31
C LEU A 65 3.01 4.58 -1.17
N MET A 66 1.84 4.03 -1.42
CA MET A 66 0.73 4.04 -0.47
C MET A 66 0.02 2.69 -0.38
N GLY A 67 -0.74 2.53 0.69
CA GLY A 67 -1.60 1.36 0.90
C GLY A 67 -1.67 0.91 2.35
N GLN A 68 -1.87 -0.39 2.52
CA GLN A 68 -1.92 -1.02 3.83
C GLN A 68 -0.69 -1.93 4.07
N SER A 69 -0.79 -2.93 4.93
CA SER A 69 0.35 -3.72 5.44
C SER A 69 1.29 -4.30 4.37
N ASN A 70 0.79 -4.74 3.21
CA ASN A 70 1.66 -5.19 2.12
C ASN A 70 2.41 -4.04 1.42
N ALA A 71 1.90 -2.80 1.49
CA ALA A 71 2.64 -1.59 1.09
C ALA A 71 3.59 -1.12 2.21
N THR A 72 3.17 -1.25 3.49
CA THR A 72 4.06 -1.01 4.65
C THR A 72 5.28 -1.91 4.58
N GLY A 73 5.06 -3.19 4.22
CA GLY A 73 6.10 -4.19 4.08
C GLY A 73 6.27 -5.04 5.34
N ILE A 74 6.02 -6.34 5.20
CA ILE A 74 6.14 -7.33 6.28
C ILE A 74 7.10 -8.47 5.86
N GLY A 75 7.85 -8.28 4.77
CA GLY A 75 8.86 -9.23 4.33
C GLY A 75 9.98 -9.37 5.36
N ARG A 76 10.27 -10.60 5.82
CA ARG A 76 11.27 -10.83 6.88
C ARG A 76 12.69 -10.65 6.37
N ILE A 77 13.46 -9.74 6.99
CA ILE A 77 14.86 -9.47 6.66
C ILE A 77 15.70 -10.75 6.78
N GLN A 78 15.48 -11.53 7.84
CA GLN A 78 16.23 -12.78 8.03
C GLN A 78 15.95 -13.79 6.91
N TYR A 79 14.69 -13.93 6.46
CA TYR A 79 14.36 -14.82 5.36
C TYR A 79 14.99 -14.35 4.04
N LEU A 80 14.99 -13.04 3.77
CA LEU A 80 15.68 -12.47 2.62
C LEU A 80 17.18 -12.81 2.65
N LYS A 81 17.82 -12.64 3.79
CA LYS A 81 19.23 -12.97 4.00
C LYS A 81 19.55 -14.43 3.71
N ASP A 82 18.70 -15.34 4.18
CA ASP A 82 18.90 -16.80 4.03
C ASP A 82 18.60 -17.29 2.61
N ASN A 83 17.88 -16.51 1.78
CA ASN A 83 17.42 -16.91 0.45
C ASN A 83 17.97 -16.01 -0.69
N THR A 84 18.96 -15.19 -0.41
CA THR A 84 19.71 -14.40 -1.41
C THR A 84 21.21 -14.66 -1.28
N THR A 85 22.00 -14.27 -2.28
CA THR A 85 23.46 -14.36 -2.13
C THR A 85 23.97 -13.32 -1.14
N PRO A 86 25.13 -13.54 -0.48
CA PRO A 86 25.72 -12.55 0.43
C PRO A 86 25.89 -11.18 -0.24
N GLU A 87 26.27 -11.16 -1.53
CA GLU A 87 26.48 -9.94 -2.30
C GLU A 87 25.15 -9.20 -2.55
N GLN A 88 24.09 -9.93 -2.87
CA GLN A 88 22.73 -9.34 -3.04
C GLN A 88 22.23 -8.78 -1.71
N PHE A 89 22.34 -9.56 -0.63
CA PHE A 89 21.90 -9.09 0.68
C PHE A 89 22.67 -7.85 1.14
N ALA A 90 24.00 -7.84 0.96
CA ALA A 90 24.84 -6.69 1.32
C ALA A 90 24.45 -5.41 0.53
N LYS A 91 23.98 -5.54 -0.72
CA LYS A 91 23.44 -4.42 -1.51
C LYS A 91 22.20 -3.82 -0.85
N TYR A 92 21.25 -4.65 -0.40
CA TYR A 92 20.04 -4.20 0.26
C TYR A 92 20.31 -3.61 1.66
N GLU A 93 21.25 -4.20 2.39
CA GLU A 93 21.69 -3.72 3.71
C GLU A 93 22.43 -2.36 3.62
N ALA A 94 23.22 -2.16 2.57
CA ALA A 94 23.91 -0.89 2.33
C ALA A 94 22.96 0.24 1.86
N GLY A 95 21.82 -0.12 1.24
CA GLY A 95 20.87 0.83 0.68
C GLY A 95 21.27 1.38 -0.69
N PHE A 96 20.49 2.34 -1.17
CA PHE A 96 20.58 2.88 -2.54
C PHE A 96 20.79 4.40 -2.49
N ASP A 97 21.98 4.88 -2.86
CA ASP A 97 22.35 6.29 -2.73
C ASP A 97 21.59 7.25 -3.66
N SER A 98 21.22 6.83 -4.86
CA SER A 98 20.47 7.66 -5.82
C SER A 98 18.96 7.66 -5.58
N VAL A 99 18.44 6.79 -4.71
CA VAL A 99 17.01 6.74 -4.36
C VAL A 99 16.82 7.10 -2.90
N LYS A 100 16.18 8.24 -2.68
CA LYS A 100 15.85 8.70 -1.32
C LYS A 100 14.41 8.35 -0.98
N ILE A 101 14.16 8.18 0.30
CA ILE A 101 12.82 7.96 0.82
C ILE A 101 12.55 8.88 2.00
N ASN A 102 11.34 9.47 2.02
CA ASN A 102 10.72 9.90 3.26
C ASN A 102 9.57 8.95 3.54
N TYR A 103 9.42 8.51 4.77
CA TYR A 103 8.38 7.55 5.09
C TYR A 103 7.68 7.84 6.42
N CYS A 104 6.40 7.55 6.45
CA CYS A 104 5.55 7.54 7.64
C CYS A 104 4.65 6.31 7.55
N VAL A 105 4.88 5.32 8.40
CA VAL A 105 4.14 4.06 8.41
C VAL A 105 3.34 3.89 9.69
N ASP A 106 2.14 3.32 9.56
CA ASP A 106 1.24 2.99 10.65
C ASP A 106 1.03 4.15 11.65
N ASN A 107 0.60 5.29 11.10
CA ASN A 107 0.32 6.50 11.86
C ASN A 107 1.52 6.99 12.71
N HIS A 108 2.70 7.04 12.10
CA HIS A 108 3.94 7.47 12.73
C HIS A 108 4.53 6.45 13.72
N THR A 109 4.16 5.17 13.65
CA THR A 109 4.79 4.10 14.46
C THR A 109 6.28 3.98 14.12
N ASN A 110 6.63 4.09 12.83
CA ASN A 110 7.99 4.33 12.36
C ASN A 110 7.99 5.39 11.25
N CYS A 111 9.04 6.20 11.18
CA CYS A 111 9.15 7.27 10.19
C CYS A 111 10.61 7.72 10.03
N SER A 112 10.89 8.42 8.93
CA SER A 112 12.19 9.03 8.66
C SER A 112 12.47 10.30 9.48
N ASN A 113 11.64 10.63 10.48
CA ASN A 113 11.71 11.84 11.29
C ASN A 113 11.78 13.14 10.45
N GLY A 114 11.10 13.15 9.31
CA GLY A 114 11.05 14.27 8.39
C GLY A 114 12.19 14.33 7.37
N GLU A 115 13.23 13.51 7.50
CA GLU A 115 14.39 13.55 6.61
C GLU A 115 14.19 12.68 5.35
N PHE A 116 14.93 12.99 4.30
CA PHE A 116 15.09 12.13 3.12
C PHE A 116 16.32 11.25 3.32
N VAL A 117 16.10 9.97 3.59
CA VAL A 117 17.15 8.99 3.85
C VAL A 117 17.35 8.07 2.63
N ASN A 118 18.44 7.30 2.60
CA ASN A 118 18.59 6.26 1.58
C ASN A 118 17.52 5.18 1.77
N VAL A 119 17.05 4.59 0.68
CA VAL A 119 16.21 3.41 0.78
C VAL A 119 17.07 2.23 1.24
N ASP A 120 16.71 1.61 2.35
CA ASP A 120 17.32 0.41 2.90
C ASP A 120 16.27 -0.55 3.48
N LEU A 121 16.71 -1.59 4.18
CA LEU A 121 15.82 -2.58 4.80
C LEU A 121 15.03 -2.04 6.00
N GLY A 122 15.36 -0.85 6.53
CA GLY A 122 14.78 -0.29 7.76
C GLY A 122 13.50 0.55 7.57
N CYS A 123 13.03 0.75 6.33
CA CYS A 123 11.95 1.69 6.03
C CYS A 123 10.53 1.10 6.21
N SER A 124 10.32 0.20 7.18
CA SER A 124 9.04 -0.41 7.50
C SER A 124 8.67 -0.31 8.98
N VAL A 125 7.56 -0.94 9.41
CA VAL A 125 7.00 -0.79 10.76
C VAL A 125 7.92 -1.33 11.86
N TRP A 126 8.71 -2.38 11.59
CA TRP A 126 9.72 -2.96 12.48
C TRP A 126 11.07 -2.98 11.77
N PRO A 127 11.85 -1.91 11.86
CA PRO A 127 13.02 -1.68 11.00
C PRO A 127 14.12 -2.74 11.08
N ASP A 128 14.22 -3.45 12.22
CA ASP A 128 15.22 -4.52 12.40
C ASP A 128 14.71 -5.92 11.97
N GLU A 129 13.43 -6.05 11.65
CA GLU A 129 12.81 -7.36 11.40
C GLU A 129 12.23 -7.49 9.99
N VAL A 130 11.62 -6.42 9.47
CA VAL A 130 10.87 -6.46 8.21
C VAL A 130 11.20 -5.29 7.30
N PHE A 131 11.01 -5.51 6.00
CA PHE A 131 11.19 -4.50 4.96
C PHE A 131 10.00 -4.45 4.01
N GLY A 132 9.92 -3.41 3.21
CA GLY A 132 8.83 -3.19 2.28
C GLY A 132 9.25 -3.19 0.80
N PRO A 133 8.26 -2.98 -0.10
CA PRO A 133 8.49 -3.00 -1.54
C PRO A 133 9.39 -1.87 -2.04
N GLU A 134 9.60 -0.81 -1.26
CA GLU A 134 10.51 0.30 -1.63
C GLU A 134 11.92 -0.18 -1.96
N VAL A 135 12.39 -1.27 -1.35
CA VAL A 135 13.71 -1.86 -1.61
C VAL A 135 13.82 -2.36 -3.06
N GLY A 136 12.83 -3.12 -3.52
CA GLY A 136 12.77 -3.58 -4.90
C GLY A 136 12.54 -2.44 -5.90
N MET A 137 11.73 -1.43 -5.53
CA MET A 137 11.56 -0.22 -6.35
C MET A 137 12.89 0.49 -6.55
N ALA A 138 13.63 0.73 -5.46
CA ALA A 138 14.92 1.41 -5.51
C ALA A 138 15.95 0.64 -6.35
N GLU A 139 15.98 -0.69 -6.25
CA GLU A 139 16.84 -1.52 -7.09
C GLU A 139 16.56 -1.29 -8.58
N ARG A 140 15.28 -1.33 -9.00
CA ARG A 140 14.90 -1.11 -10.40
C ARG A 140 15.19 0.33 -10.87
N PHE A 141 14.94 1.32 -10.03
CA PHE A 141 15.25 2.72 -10.37
C PHE A 141 16.74 2.92 -10.58
N CYS A 142 17.60 2.39 -9.69
CA CYS A 142 19.06 2.45 -9.88
C CYS A 142 19.53 1.74 -11.13
N GLU A 143 18.94 0.59 -11.48
CA GLU A 143 19.31 -0.17 -12.69
C GLU A 143 18.98 0.57 -13.98
N VAL A 144 17.86 1.30 -14.02
CA VAL A 144 17.36 1.92 -15.25
C VAL A 144 17.70 3.41 -15.35
N TRP A 145 17.58 4.15 -14.25
CA TRP A 145 17.81 5.59 -14.22
C TRP A 145 19.21 5.99 -13.70
N GLY A 146 19.96 5.02 -13.13
CA GLY A 146 21.35 5.22 -12.72
C GLY A 146 21.50 6.30 -11.65
N GLU A 147 22.17 7.39 -12.00
CA GLU A 147 22.46 8.52 -11.10
C GLU A 147 21.32 9.56 -11.02
N GLU A 148 20.22 9.35 -11.71
CA GLU A 148 19.07 10.25 -11.62
C GLU A 148 18.47 10.18 -10.22
N GLU A 149 18.18 11.33 -9.62
CA GLU A 149 17.63 11.37 -8.26
C GLU A 149 16.15 11.06 -8.27
N VAL A 150 15.79 10.05 -7.50
CA VAL A 150 14.41 9.60 -7.27
C VAL A 150 14.08 9.73 -5.79
N ILE A 151 12.91 10.27 -5.49
CA ILE A 151 12.37 10.35 -4.14
C ILE A 151 11.11 9.50 -4.04
N ILE A 152 11.08 8.57 -3.10
CA ILE A 152 9.88 7.84 -2.71
C ILE A 152 9.27 8.56 -1.49
N LEU A 153 8.02 9.01 -1.60
CA LEU A 153 7.21 9.38 -0.47
C LEU A 153 6.35 8.18 -0.08
N LYS A 154 6.62 7.58 1.08
CA LYS A 154 5.91 6.37 1.54
C LYS A 154 4.97 6.71 2.69
N TYR A 155 3.66 6.59 2.43
CA TYR A 155 2.63 6.78 3.45
C TYR A 155 1.69 5.57 3.48
N THR A 156 1.78 4.74 4.51
CA THR A 156 1.04 3.48 4.60
C THR A 156 0.39 3.30 5.97
N TYR A 157 -0.76 2.60 6.00
CA TYR A 157 -1.42 2.29 7.25
C TYR A 157 -2.03 0.88 7.23
N SER A 158 -1.44 -0.03 7.99
CA SER A 158 -1.83 -1.44 8.06
C SER A 158 -3.26 -1.65 8.55
N GLY A 159 -3.94 -2.64 7.98
CA GLY A 159 -5.28 -3.04 8.40
C GLY A 159 -6.41 -2.05 8.07
N THR A 160 -6.18 -1.07 7.19
CA THR A 160 -7.14 -0.02 6.89
C THR A 160 -7.91 -0.24 5.59
N SER A 161 -9.15 0.22 5.55
CA SER A 161 -10.07 0.11 4.43
C SER A 161 -10.10 1.41 3.62
N LEU A 162 -10.08 1.28 2.30
CA LEU A 162 -10.29 2.41 1.40
C LEU A 162 -11.67 3.05 1.63
N TYR A 163 -12.70 2.22 1.83
CA TYR A 163 -14.08 2.67 1.99
C TYR A 163 -14.36 3.38 3.32
N TYR A 164 -13.73 2.97 4.43
CA TYR A 164 -14.02 3.50 5.75
C TYR A 164 -13.06 4.60 6.19
N GLN A 165 -11.74 4.44 6.02
CA GLN A 165 -10.74 5.31 6.63
C GLN A 165 -10.00 6.19 5.64
N TRP A 166 -9.60 5.66 4.48
CA TRP A 166 -9.01 6.48 3.43
C TRP A 166 -10.06 7.41 2.84
N LEU A 167 -11.21 6.86 2.46
CA LEU A 167 -12.36 7.65 2.02
C LEU A 167 -13.60 7.30 2.86
N ALA A 168 -14.05 8.22 3.70
CA ALA A 168 -15.27 8.04 4.47
C ALA A 168 -16.51 7.98 3.54
N TYR A 169 -16.90 6.75 3.14
CA TYR A 169 -17.98 6.45 2.18
C TYR A 169 -17.83 7.09 0.78
N GLY A 170 -16.62 7.43 0.37
CA GLY A 170 -16.33 8.07 -0.91
C GLY A 170 -15.93 9.54 -0.82
N GLU A 171 -15.95 10.13 0.38
CA GLU A 171 -15.41 11.45 0.66
C GLU A 171 -14.00 11.34 1.27
N ARG A 172 -13.20 12.40 1.25
CA ARG A 172 -11.85 12.41 1.85
C ARG A 172 -11.89 12.09 3.34
N GLY A 173 -11.45 10.89 3.73
CA GLY A 173 -11.43 10.39 5.11
C GLY A 173 -10.23 10.88 5.92
N SER A 174 -10.11 10.40 7.16
CA SER A 174 -9.04 10.82 8.08
C SER A 174 -7.64 10.46 7.58
N ILE A 175 -7.46 9.26 7.05
CA ILE A 175 -6.16 8.83 6.51
C ILE A 175 -5.80 9.61 5.25
N TYR A 176 -6.77 9.84 4.35
CA TYR A 176 -6.54 10.63 3.15
C TYR A 176 -6.07 12.05 3.48
N LYS A 177 -6.73 12.71 4.44
CA LYS A 177 -6.38 14.07 4.87
C LYS A 177 -4.98 14.14 5.48
N ALA A 178 -4.63 13.18 6.33
CA ALA A 178 -3.30 13.10 6.92
C ALA A 178 -2.22 12.78 5.86
N MET A 179 -2.51 11.90 4.91
CA MET A 179 -1.64 11.61 3.78
C MET A 179 -1.44 12.86 2.91
N LYS A 180 -2.50 13.63 2.65
CA LYS A 180 -2.38 14.88 1.89
C LYS A 180 -1.46 15.87 2.60
N GLU A 181 -1.64 16.09 3.89
CA GLU A 181 -0.77 16.96 4.70
C GLU A 181 0.69 16.51 4.66
N TYR A 182 0.92 15.17 4.71
CA TYR A 182 2.24 14.57 4.57
C TYR A 182 2.86 14.92 3.20
N VAL A 183 2.16 14.66 2.11
CA VAL A 183 2.68 14.92 0.75
C VAL A 183 2.92 16.41 0.53
N ASP A 184 1.97 17.27 0.93
CA ASP A 184 2.12 18.71 0.80
C ASP A 184 3.35 19.22 1.55
N THR A 185 3.61 18.73 2.77
CA THR A 185 4.76 19.14 3.58
C THR A 185 6.07 18.86 2.85
N TYR A 186 6.24 17.65 2.29
CA TYR A 186 7.52 17.26 1.69
C TYR A 186 7.69 17.75 0.26
N MET A 187 6.62 17.84 -0.51
CA MET A 187 6.67 18.47 -1.84
C MET A 187 6.99 19.97 -1.73
N THR A 188 6.34 20.69 -0.80
CA THR A 188 6.65 22.10 -0.53
C THR A 188 8.10 22.27 -0.10
N ALA A 189 8.61 21.43 0.81
CA ALA A 189 9.99 21.50 1.27
C ALA A 189 11.00 21.34 0.12
N LEU A 190 10.75 20.41 -0.80
CA LEU A 190 11.59 20.21 -1.99
C LEU A 190 11.54 21.44 -2.91
N CYS A 191 10.37 21.97 -3.20
CA CYS A 191 10.20 23.17 -4.01
C CYS A 191 10.87 24.39 -3.37
N ASP A 192 10.71 24.61 -2.07
CA ASP A 192 11.31 25.72 -1.32
C ASP A 192 12.83 25.62 -1.27
N ALA A 193 13.38 24.39 -1.25
CA ALA A 193 14.81 24.15 -1.40
C ALA A 193 15.35 24.38 -2.83
N GLY A 194 14.47 24.63 -3.78
CA GLY A 194 14.81 24.94 -5.17
C GLY A 194 14.96 23.72 -6.08
N TYR A 195 14.39 22.56 -5.72
CA TYR A 195 14.27 21.42 -6.62
C TYR A 195 13.09 21.61 -7.59
N ASP A 196 13.24 21.10 -8.81
CA ASP A 196 12.12 20.86 -9.73
C ASP A 196 11.58 19.44 -9.44
N ALA A 197 10.90 19.30 -8.30
CA ALA A 197 10.36 18.04 -7.85
C ALA A 197 8.97 17.80 -8.46
N ARG A 198 8.77 16.66 -9.11
CA ARG A 198 7.52 16.33 -9.81
C ARG A 198 6.99 14.96 -9.40
N LEU A 199 5.73 14.92 -9.02
CA LEU A 199 5.01 13.68 -8.71
C LEU A 199 4.51 13.05 -10.02
N GLY A 200 5.18 11.98 -10.46
CA GLY A 200 4.86 11.29 -11.71
C GLY A 200 4.00 10.05 -11.53
N ALA A 201 4.11 9.37 -10.38
CA ALA A 201 3.37 8.13 -10.17
C ALA A 201 2.95 7.91 -8.71
N VAL A 202 1.83 7.20 -8.56
CA VAL A 202 1.32 6.66 -7.30
C VAL A 202 1.30 5.14 -7.41
N CYS A 203 1.98 4.45 -6.51
CA CYS A 203 1.96 3.00 -6.32
C CYS A 203 1.00 2.65 -5.18
N TRP A 204 0.01 1.83 -5.46
CA TRP A 204 -1.06 1.49 -4.51
C TRP A 204 -1.14 -0.02 -4.26
N MET A 205 -0.98 -0.43 -3.00
CA MET A 205 -1.19 -1.81 -2.55
C MET A 205 -2.12 -1.83 -1.35
N GLN A 206 -3.41 -2.07 -1.62
CA GLN A 206 -4.49 -2.08 -0.62
C GLN A 206 -5.70 -2.80 -1.22
N GLY A 207 -6.64 -3.23 -0.41
CA GLY A 207 -7.89 -3.87 -0.81
C GLY A 207 -8.26 -5.07 0.06
N GLU A 208 -7.29 -5.58 0.81
CA GLU A 208 -7.45 -6.72 1.70
C GLU A 208 -8.53 -6.44 2.76
N SER A 209 -8.43 -5.29 3.43
CA SER A 209 -9.42 -4.89 4.44
C SER A 209 -10.82 -4.66 3.84
N ASP A 210 -10.90 -4.18 2.60
CA ASP A 210 -12.18 -3.99 1.90
C ASP A 210 -12.79 -5.31 1.42
N SER A 211 -12.00 -6.39 1.31
CA SER A 211 -12.45 -7.70 0.85
C SER A 211 -13.36 -8.45 1.83
N PHE A 212 -13.41 -8.03 3.09
CA PHE A 212 -14.18 -8.74 4.13
C PHE A 212 -15.69 -8.60 4.01
N GLU A 213 -16.18 -7.46 3.55
CA GLU A 213 -17.60 -7.15 3.58
C GLU A 213 -18.19 -7.00 2.18
N PRO A 214 -19.25 -7.81 1.84
CA PRO A 214 -19.84 -7.78 0.49
C PRO A 214 -20.32 -6.40 0.03
N HIS A 215 -20.81 -5.57 0.94
CA HIS A 215 -21.27 -4.22 0.60
C HIS A 215 -20.10 -3.24 0.37
N VAL A 216 -18.90 -3.54 0.89
CA VAL A 216 -17.68 -2.76 0.70
C VAL A 216 -17.02 -3.14 -0.62
N TYR A 217 -16.64 -4.41 -0.83
CA TYR A 217 -15.92 -4.80 -2.05
C TYR A 217 -16.75 -4.59 -3.33
N ARG A 218 -18.09 -4.64 -3.28
CA ARG A 218 -18.95 -4.30 -4.43
C ARG A 218 -18.92 -2.82 -4.81
N ARG A 219 -18.45 -1.96 -3.91
CA ARG A 219 -18.30 -0.52 -4.14
C ARG A 219 -16.87 -0.11 -4.44
N TYR A 220 -15.93 -1.06 -4.34
CA TYR A 220 -14.50 -0.78 -4.45
C TYR A 220 -14.15 -0.01 -5.72
N TYR A 221 -14.67 -0.41 -6.88
CA TYR A 221 -14.52 0.32 -8.14
C TYR A 221 -14.88 1.81 -8.01
N LYS A 222 -16.08 2.11 -7.52
CA LYS A 222 -16.54 3.49 -7.40
C LYS A 222 -15.68 4.30 -6.42
N VAL A 223 -15.35 3.71 -5.29
CA VAL A 223 -14.61 4.39 -4.22
C VAL A 223 -13.17 4.63 -4.67
N GLN A 224 -12.53 3.66 -5.31
CA GLN A 224 -11.16 3.81 -5.82
C GLN A 224 -11.09 4.79 -7.00
N SER A 225 -12.09 4.83 -7.86
CA SER A 225 -12.16 5.84 -8.91
C SER A 225 -12.24 7.26 -8.33
N SER A 226 -13.02 7.46 -7.25
CA SER A 226 -13.04 8.74 -6.53
C SER A 226 -11.69 9.05 -5.88
N PHE A 227 -11.03 8.06 -5.29
CA PHE A 227 -9.71 8.20 -4.67
C PHE A 227 -8.66 8.69 -5.68
N ILE A 228 -8.60 8.06 -6.85
CA ILE A 228 -7.67 8.45 -7.93
C ILE A 228 -7.98 9.88 -8.42
N SER A 229 -9.25 10.22 -8.56
CA SER A 229 -9.67 11.57 -8.95
C SER A 229 -9.21 12.62 -7.93
N TYR A 230 -9.39 12.35 -6.63
CA TYR A 230 -8.94 13.24 -5.57
C TYR A 230 -7.42 13.39 -5.53
N LEU A 231 -6.66 12.32 -5.72
CA LEU A 231 -5.20 12.40 -5.79
C LEU A 231 -4.73 13.31 -6.92
N ARG A 232 -5.31 13.15 -8.12
CA ARG A 232 -4.96 13.98 -9.27
C ARG A 232 -5.41 15.44 -9.12
N GLU A 233 -6.54 15.69 -8.46
CA GLU A 233 -7.03 17.03 -8.15
C GLU A 233 -6.14 17.72 -7.10
N ASP A 234 -5.89 17.05 -5.96
CA ASP A 234 -5.23 17.64 -4.81
C ASP A 234 -3.72 17.85 -5.02
N PHE A 235 -3.10 17.06 -5.92
CA PHE A 235 -1.66 17.15 -6.22
C PHE A 235 -1.36 17.66 -7.63
N ALA A 236 -2.33 18.31 -8.28
CA ALA A 236 -2.17 18.84 -9.64
C ALA A 236 -1.00 19.82 -9.78
N GLU A 237 -0.71 20.61 -8.76
CA GLU A 237 0.40 21.57 -8.75
C GLU A 237 1.79 20.92 -8.74
N TYR A 238 1.89 19.71 -8.18
CA TYR A 238 3.12 18.92 -8.12
C TYR A 238 3.27 17.94 -9.29
N ALA A 239 2.23 17.80 -10.10
CA ALA A 239 2.19 16.77 -11.14
C ALA A 239 3.33 16.91 -12.14
N GLU A 240 3.83 15.76 -12.61
CA GLU A 240 4.70 15.67 -13.76
C GLU A 240 3.98 16.19 -15.00
N GLU A 241 4.73 16.69 -16.00
CA GLU A 241 4.16 16.94 -17.32
C GLU A 241 3.60 15.62 -17.88
N GLY A 242 2.35 15.62 -18.32
CA GLY A 242 1.59 14.41 -18.66
C GLY A 242 0.70 13.90 -17.54
N GLY A 243 0.85 14.39 -16.29
CA GLY A 243 -0.02 14.07 -15.15
C GLY A 243 0.55 13.02 -14.19
N ILE A 244 -0.31 12.48 -13.34
CA ILE A 244 0.06 11.47 -12.32
C ILE A 244 -0.47 10.10 -12.74
N CYS A 245 0.43 9.16 -13.02
CA CYS A 245 0.08 7.77 -13.29
C CYS A 245 -0.31 7.05 -11.99
N PHE A 246 -1.29 6.14 -12.07
CA PHE A 246 -1.72 5.33 -10.93
C PHE A 246 -1.43 3.86 -11.19
N ILE A 247 -0.57 3.25 -10.38
CA ILE A 247 -0.12 1.87 -10.52
C ILE A 247 -0.68 1.04 -9.37
N ASP A 248 -1.56 0.12 -9.70
CA ASP A 248 -2.36 -0.64 -8.76
C ASP A 248 -1.96 -2.12 -8.72
N ALA A 249 -1.50 -2.59 -7.57
CA ALA A 249 -1.23 -4.00 -7.36
C ALA A 249 -2.50 -4.76 -6.92
N GLY A 250 -2.81 -5.87 -7.57
CA GLY A 250 -3.84 -6.78 -7.11
C GLY A 250 -3.54 -7.33 -5.70
N ILE A 251 -4.57 -7.68 -4.93
CA ILE A 251 -4.38 -8.39 -3.65
C ILE A 251 -4.31 -9.91 -3.89
N SER A 252 -3.67 -10.63 -2.96
CA SER A 252 -3.49 -12.09 -3.05
C SER A 252 -4.82 -12.84 -2.97
N ASP A 253 -4.81 -14.10 -3.42
CA ASP A 253 -5.91 -15.06 -3.28
C ASP A 253 -5.91 -15.80 -1.94
N SER A 254 -5.24 -15.24 -0.95
CA SER A 254 -5.21 -15.80 0.40
C SER A 254 -6.62 -16.06 0.94
N PRO A 255 -6.83 -17.17 1.67
CA PRO A 255 -8.09 -17.44 2.35
C PRO A 255 -8.49 -16.37 3.37
N CYS A 256 -7.54 -15.51 3.76
CA CYS A 256 -7.83 -14.34 4.60
C CYS A 256 -8.69 -13.29 3.88
N TRP A 257 -8.70 -13.26 2.54
CA TRP A 257 -9.32 -12.19 1.73
C TRP A 257 -10.51 -12.68 0.92
N PRO A 258 -11.70 -12.90 1.52
CA PRO A 258 -12.82 -13.57 0.85
C PRO A 258 -13.36 -12.84 -0.39
N GLY A 259 -13.22 -11.52 -0.46
CA GLY A 259 -13.67 -10.68 -1.57
C GLY A 259 -12.60 -10.34 -2.61
N TYR A 260 -11.41 -10.96 -2.59
CA TYR A 260 -10.27 -10.58 -3.43
C TYR A 260 -10.60 -10.52 -4.92
N ARG A 261 -11.42 -11.45 -5.43
CA ARG A 261 -11.82 -11.46 -6.86
C ARG A 261 -12.56 -10.20 -7.25
N ALA A 262 -13.45 -9.71 -6.38
CA ALA A 262 -14.22 -8.50 -6.66
C ALA A 262 -13.35 -7.24 -6.58
N VAL A 263 -12.43 -7.19 -5.62
CA VAL A 263 -11.45 -6.10 -5.48
C VAL A 263 -10.54 -6.07 -6.71
N ASN A 264 -9.91 -7.19 -7.08
CA ASN A 264 -8.98 -7.27 -8.21
C ASN A 264 -9.69 -6.98 -9.55
N ALA A 265 -10.93 -7.44 -9.72
CA ALA A 265 -11.74 -7.09 -10.90
C ALA A 265 -12.04 -5.59 -10.98
N ALA A 266 -12.26 -4.93 -9.85
CA ALA A 266 -12.48 -3.49 -9.81
C ALA A 266 -11.21 -2.72 -10.18
N LYS A 267 -10.05 -3.10 -9.64
CA LYS A 267 -8.74 -2.53 -9.95
C LYS A 267 -8.40 -2.66 -11.44
N LYS A 268 -8.53 -3.89 -11.97
CA LYS A 268 -8.31 -4.14 -13.40
C LYS A 268 -9.22 -3.28 -14.28
N LYS A 269 -10.51 -3.18 -13.95
CA LYS A 269 -11.46 -2.36 -14.70
C LYS A 269 -11.04 -0.89 -14.74
N ILE A 270 -10.57 -0.34 -13.62
CA ILE A 270 -10.07 1.05 -13.54
C ILE A 270 -8.86 1.25 -14.47
N ALA A 271 -7.94 0.27 -14.50
CA ALA A 271 -6.81 0.32 -15.40
C ALA A 271 -7.23 0.23 -16.88
N ASP A 272 -8.20 -0.62 -17.20
CA ASP A 272 -8.71 -0.76 -18.58
C ASP A 272 -9.44 0.51 -19.09
N GLU A 273 -9.77 1.48 -18.24
CA GLU A 273 -10.52 2.70 -18.60
C GLU A 273 -9.62 3.93 -18.88
N SER A 274 -8.32 3.87 -18.59
CA SER A 274 -7.41 4.99 -18.80
C SER A 274 -5.96 4.50 -18.94
N ASP A 275 -5.25 5.02 -19.91
CA ASP A 275 -3.82 4.79 -20.14
C ASP A 275 -2.92 5.35 -19.01
N MET A 276 -3.45 6.24 -18.19
CA MET A 276 -2.80 6.74 -16.98
C MET A 276 -2.97 5.82 -15.75
N ASN A 277 -3.68 4.70 -15.89
CA ASN A 277 -3.92 3.73 -14.83
C ASN A 277 -3.34 2.37 -15.22
N TYR A 278 -2.54 1.81 -14.37
CA TYR A 278 -1.89 0.51 -14.55
C TYR A 278 -2.37 -0.48 -13.50
N TYR A 279 -2.42 -1.74 -13.86
CA TYR A 279 -2.74 -2.82 -12.95
C TYR A 279 -1.87 -4.04 -13.23
N PHE A 280 -1.34 -4.65 -12.19
CA PHE A 280 -0.74 -5.97 -12.28
C PHE A 280 -1.36 -6.94 -11.27
N SER A 281 -1.53 -8.18 -11.69
CA SER A 281 -2.05 -9.25 -10.87
C SER A 281 -0.92 -9.88 -10.06
N THR A 282 -0.90 -9.68 -8.76
CA THR A 282 0.10 -10.33 -7.89
C THR A 282 -0.01 -11.85 -7.89
N ILE A 283 -1.20 -12.38 -8.21
CA ILE A 283 -1.47 -13.83 -8.37
C ILE A 283 -0.80 -14.35 -9.63
N ASP A 284 -1.03 -13.69 -10.78
CA ASP A 284 -0.46 -14.10 -12.07
C ASP A 284 1.06 -13.92 -12.09
N GLU A 285 1.56 -12.92 -11.37
CA GLU A 285 2.98 -12.71 -11.14
C GLU A 285 3.60 -13.71 -10.16
N GLY A 286 2.80 -14.55 -9.51
CA GLY A 286 3.25 -15.61 -8.63
C GLY A 286 3.81 -15.13 -7.29
N LEU A 287 3.32 -14.01 -6.76
CA LEU A 287 3.65 -13.59 -5.41
C LEU A 287 3.03 -14.57 -4.40
N THR A 288 3.82 -14.98 -3.42
CA THR A 288 3.45 -16.00 -2.44
C THR A 288 3.31 -15.43 -1.03
N TYR A 289 2.45 -16.08 -0.26
CA TYR A 289 2.20 -15.82 1.17
C TYR A 289 2.24 -17.16 1.93
N GLY A 290 2.27 -17.13 3.26
CA GLY A 290 2.21 -18.34 4.08
C GLY A 290 3.50 -19.19 4.05
N ILE A 291 4.64 -18.61 3.67
CA ILE A 291 5.93 -19.29 3.62
C ILE A 291 6.73 -19.03 4.91
N GLU A 292 6.61 -17.83 5.44
CA GLU A 292 7.36 -17.38 6.59
C GLU A 292 6.46 -16.64 7.61
N PRO A 293 6.84 -16.66 8.90
CA PRO A 293 7.89 -17.50 9.46
C PRO A 293 7.54 -19.00 9.35
N PHE A 294 8.53 -19.86 9.25
CA PHE A 294 8.29 -21.29 8.96
C PHE A 294 7.44 -22.03 10.01
N ASP A 295 7.57 -21.64 11.27
CA ASP A 295 6.86 -22.26 12.41
C ASP A 295 5.45 -21.68 12.63
N SER A 296 5.16 -20.52 12.05
CA SER A 296 3.85 -19.86 12.14
C SER A 296 3.57 -19.05 10.87
N PRO A 297 3.25 -19.72 9.74
CA PRO A 297 3.11 -19.07 8.44
C PRO A 297 2.07 -17.95 8.44
N ASP A 298 2.49 -16.78 7.99
CA ASP A 298 1.63 -15.60 7.83
C ASP A 298 0.85 -15.71 6.51
N LEU A 299 -0.45 -15.94 6.62
CA LEU A 299 -1.33 -16.05 5.45
C LEU A 299 -1.81 -14.68 4.93
N ALA A 300 -1.60 -13.62 5.68
CA ALA A 300 -2.10 -12.29 5.34
C ALA A 300 -1.10 -11.48 4.50
N HIS A 301 0.19 -11.74 4.65
CA HIS A 301 1.24 -10.93 4.04
C HIS A 301 2.10 -11.73 3.08
N TYR A 302 2.65 -11.01 2.09
CA TYR A 302 3.63 -11.59 1.18
C TYR A 302 4.93 -11.91 1.91
N GLY A 303 5.56 -13.05 1.58
CA GLY A 303 6.88 -13.39 2.07
C GLY A 303 7.97 -12.46 1.50
N ALA A 304 9.17 -12.48 2.08
CA ALA A 304 10.25 -11.54 1.78
C ALA A 304 10.60 -11.46 0.29
N LEU A 305 10.78 -12.61 -0.38
CA LEU A 305 11.08 -12.61 -1.81
C LEU A 305 9.93 -12.06 -2.66
N SER A 306 8.69 -12.28 -2.22
CA SER A 306 7.50 -11.71 -2.89
C SER A 306 7.35 -10.22 -2.60
N THR A 307 7.71 -9.75 -1.40
CA THR A 307 7.76 -8.31 -1.07
C THR A 307 8.80 -7.59 -1.93
N LEU A 308 9.98 -8.19 -2.10
CA LEU A 308 11.01 -7.65 -3.01
C LEU A 308 10.50 -7.62 -4.45
N LYS A 309 9.89 -8.72 -4.93
CA LYS A 309 9.30 -8.80 -6.27
C LYS A 309 8.15 -7.80 -6.46
N LEU A 310 7.31 -7.56 -5.45
CA LEU A 310 6.28 -6.51 -5.48
C LEU A 310 6.91 -5.14 -5.75
N GLY A 311 8.04 -4.85 -5.11
CA GLY A 311 8.82 -3.64 -5.36
C GLY A 311 9.36 -3.57 -6.78
N HIS A 312 9.93 -4.67 -7.31
CA HIS A 312 10.40 -4.73 -8.71
C HIS A 312 9.26 -4.44 -9.69
N LEU A 313 8.09 -5.05 -9.49
CA LEU A 313 6.91 -4.81 -10.34
C LEU A 313 6.47 -3.35 -10.29
N PHE A 314 6.37 -2.76 -9.10
CA PHE A 314 6.08 -1.34 -9.01
C PHE A 314 7.14 -0.49 -9.74
N GLY A 315 8.42 -0.79 -9.55
CA GLY A 315 9.52 -0.11 -10.25
C GLY A 315 9.41 -0.21 -11.76
N ASP A 316 9.16 -1.40 -12.30
CA ASP A 316 9.01 -1.63 -13.73
C ASP A 316 7.81 -0.89 -14.33
N TYR A 317 6.66 -0.88 -13.64
CA TYR A 317 5.47 -0.15 -14.09
C TYR A 317 5.65 1.37 -13.98
N VAL A 318 6.34 1.87 -12.95
CA VAL A 318 6.71 3.30 -12.85
C VAL A 318 7.60 3.70 -14.02
N ILE A 319 8.63 2.92 -14.31
CA ILE A 319 9.56 3.17 -15.44
C ILE A 319 8.80 3.16 -16.76
N ALA A 320 7.90 2.20 -16.97
CA ALA A 320 7.06 2.15 -18.17
C ALA A 320 6.17 3.39 -18.29
N ALA A 321 5.51 3.80 -17.21
CA ALA A 321 4.67 4.99 -17.16
C ALA A 321 5.46 6.27 -17.50
N TYR A 322 6.69 6.41 -16.96
CA TYR A 322 7.56 7.52 -17.31
C TYR A 322 7.92 7.53 -18.79
N ASN A 323 8.26 6.37 -19.38
CA ASN A 323 8.58 6.25 -20.79
C ASN A 323 7.39 6.57 -21.71
N GLU A 324 6.17 6.28 -21.28
CA GLU A 324 4.96 6.47 -22.08
C GLU A 324 4.41 7.89 -21.98
N HIS A 325 4.47 8.52 -20.79
CA HIS A 325 3.74 9.76 -20.51
C HIS A 325 4.64 10.94 -20.12
N HIS A 326 5.88 10.72 -19.70
CA HIS A 326 6.76 11.77 -19.14
C HIS A 326 8.07 11.95 -19.89
N THR A 327 8.23 11.34 -21.07
CA THR A 327 9.42 11.56 -21.92
C THR A 327 9.29 12.88 -22.69
N ASN A 328 10.24 13.78 -22.47
CA ASN A 328 10.59 14.90 -23.35
C ASN A 328 11.91 14.64 -24.05
#